data_15b205d11b229031eacb7dbf93141a99
#
_entry.id   15b205d11b229031eacb7dbf93141a99
#
_cell.length_a   1.000
_cell.length_b   1.000
_cell.length_c   1.000
_cell.angle_alpha   90.00
_cell.angle_beta   90.00
_cell.angle_gamma   90.00
#
_symmetry.space_group_name_H-M   'P 1'
#
loop_
_entity.id
_entity.type
_entity.pdbx_description
1 polymer ?
#
loop_
_entity_poly.entity_id
_entity_poly.type
_entity_poly.pdbx_seq_one_letter_code
_entity_poly.pdbx_strand_id
1 'polypeptide(L)'
;MPDIRALAQRVDDAARHAKEIPQLTEAITLADAYAIQKESLARRYARGERQVGIKMGFTSREKMVQMGVHDMIWGRLTDRMIVEDGGTTSFKTYVHPRIEPEIAFLLKRELVGTVTPLQALSAVEAVAPAVELIDSRYQAFKFSLTDVVADNSSSSGFVVGPWNSPDVDFSNLGIVVSFNGSPVLVGSTAAILGHPLRSLVAAARFAAEAEEPLEPGWLVMAGGASHAEALKPGLYVECEVQNLGRCSFSVVE
;
A
#
# COMPACT_ATOMS: atom_id res chain seq x y z
N MET A 1 -20.11 -21.27 -7.09
CA MET A 1 -18.90 -20.43 -7.14
C MET A 1 -19.34 -18.98 -6.94
N PRO A 2 -18.59 -18.14 -6.25
CA PRO A 2 -18.94 -16.74 -6.09
C PRO A 2 -18.97 -16.01 -7.44
N ASP A 3 -19.83 -15.04 -7.58
CA ASP A 3 -19.84 -14.16 -8.77
C ASP A 3 -18.76 -13.09 -8.62
N ILE A 4 -17.57 -13.39 -9.12
CA ILE A 4 -16.38 -12.52 -9.03
C ILE A 4 -16.65 -11.12 -9.62
N ARG A 5 -17.39 -11.04 -10.76
CA ARG A 5 -17.67 -9.75 -11.40
C ARG A 5 -18.63 -8.89 -10.59
N ALA A 6 -19.68 -9.48 -10.03
CA ALA A 6 -20.61 -8.74 -9.18
C ALA A 6 -19.93 -8.25 -7.90
N LEU A 7 -19.08 -9.07 -7.26
CA LEU A 7 -18.32 -8.69 -6.08
C LEU A 7 -17.27 -7.60 -6.39
N ALA A 8 -16.56 -7.72 -7.51
CA ALA A 8 -15.60 -6.71 -7.96
C ALA A 8 -16.29 -5.37 -8.26
N GLN A 9 -17.46 -5.40 -8.89
CA GLN A 9 -18.26 -4.20 -9.11
C GLN A 9 -18.65 -3.54 -7.78
N ARG A 10 -19.13 -4.33 -6.82
CA ARG A 10 -19.53 -3.83 -5.50
C ARG A 10 -18.39 -3.12 -4.77
N VAL A 11 -17.18 -3.72 -4.78
CA VAL A 11 -15.99 -3.15 -4.14
C VAL A 11 -15.50 -1.90 -4.89
N ASP A 12 -15.42 -1.95 -6.23
CA ASP A 12 -15.02 -0.81 -7.05
C ASP A 12 -15.98 0.38 -6.91
N ASP A 13 -17.29 0.13 -6.93
CA ASP A 13 -18.31 1.17 -6.76
C ASP A 13 -18.23 1.79 -5.34
N ALA A 14 -17.96 0.98 -4.31
CA ALA A 14 -17.73 1.47 -2.95
C ALA A 14 -16.52 2.42 -2.88
N ALA A 15 -15.40 2.03 -3.48
CA ALA A 15 -14.20 2.87 -3.54
C ALA A 15 -14.42 4.13 -4.37
N ARG A 16 -15.08 4.03 -5.54
CA ARG A 16 -15.34 5.14 -6.44
C ARG A 16 -16.22 6.22 -5.83
N HIS A 17 -17.18 5.82 -5.01
CA HIS A 17 -18.17 6.73 -4.43
C HIS A 17 -17.92 7.03 -2.95
N ALA A 18 -16.78 6.60 -2.39
CA ALA A 18 -16.45 6.71 -0.98
C ALA A 18 -17.61 6.26 -0.07
N LYS A 19 -18.16 5.08 -0.35
CA LYS A 19 -19.35 4.58 0.32
C LYS A 19 -19.07 3.29 1.08
N GLU A 20 -19.44 3.29 2.36
CA GLU A 20 -19.37 2.07 3.17
C GLU A 20 -20.23 0.93 2.61
N ILE A 21 -19.68 -0.28 2.69
CA ILE A 21 -20.39 -1.52 2.38
C ILE A 21 -20.25 -2.53 3.54
N PRO A 22 -21.21 -3.42 3.76
CA PRO A 22 -21.00 -4.55 4.67
C PRO A 22 -19.94 -5.50 4.09
N GLN A 23 -19.31 -6.30 4.98
CA GLN A 23 -18.40 -7.37 4.57
C GLN A 23 -19.03 -8.26 3.50
N LEU A 24 -18.19 -8.92 2.71
CA LEU A 24 -18.67 -9.91 1.75
C LEU A 24 -19.22 -11.11 2.53
N THR A 25 -20.46 -11.47 2.24
CA THR A 25 -21.16 -12.58 2.95
C THR A 25 -20.96 -13.92 2.27
N GLU A 26 -20.47 -13.88 1.04
CA GLU A 26 -20.16 -15.04 0.22
C GLU A 26 -18.94 -15.78 0.76
N ALA A 27 -19.00 -17.10 0.75
CA ALA A 27 -17.83 -17.92 1.07
C ALA A 27 -16.82 -17.83 -0.09
N ILE A 28 -15.83 -16.94 0.04
CA ILE A 28 -14.76 -16.74 -0.92
C ILE A 28 -13.42 -17.23 -0.38
N THR A 29 -12.62 -17.84 -1.24
CA THR A 29 -11.24 -18.21 -0.96
C THR A 29 -10.30 -17.02 -1.12
N LEU A 30 -9.05 -17.14 -0.68
CA LEU A 30 -8.04 -16.12 -0.94
C LEU A 30 -7.78 -15.92 -2.44
N ALA A 31 -7.83 -16.99 -3.22
CA ALA A 31 -7.71 -16.91 -4.68
C ALA A 31 -8.90 -16.14 -5.30
N ASP A 32 -10.13 -16.39 -4.82
CA ASP A 32 -11.31 -15.60 -5.25
C ASP A 32 -11.14 -14.11 -4.89
N ALA A 33 -10.60 -13.81 -3.70
CA ALA A 33 -10.38 -12.43 -3.27
C ALA A 33 -9.38 -11.69 -4.19
N TYR A 34 -8.27 -12.34 -4.58
CA TYR A 34 -7.36 -11.76 -5.58
C TYR A 34 -7.99 -11.66 -6.97
N ALA A 35 -8.86 -12.59 -7.36
CA ALA A 35 -9.62 -12.48 -8.61
C ALA A 35 -10.60 -11.29 -8.59
N ILE A 36 -11.29 -11.07 -7.46
CA ILE A 36 -12.15 -9.89 -7.25
C ILE A 36 -11.32 -8.61 -7.32
N GLN A 37 -10.16 -8.56 -6.65
CA GLN A 37 -9.24 -7.44 -6.70
C GLN A 37 -8.83 -7.13 -8.15
N LYS A 38 -8.38 -8.14 -8.90
CA LYS A 38 -7.95 -8.00 -10.30
C LYS A 38 -9.07 -7.45 -11.18
N GLU A 39 -10.27 -7.99 -11.07
CA GLU A 39 -11.45 -7.53 -11.83
C GLU A 39 -11.87 -6.11 -11.43
N SER A 40 -11.80 -5.76 -10.12
CA SER A 40 -12.03 -4.40 -9.63
C SER A 40 -11.05 -3.40 -10.25
N LEU A 41 -9.75 -3.74 -10.29
CA LEU A 41 -8.72 -2.90 -10.94
C LEU A 41 -8.92 -2.83 -12.46
N ALA A 42 -9.33 -3.91 -13.14
CA ALA A 42 -9.65 -3.88 -14.55
C ALA A 42 -10.74 -2.84 -14.88
N ARG A 43 -11.72 -2.66 -13.99
CA ARG A 43 -12.74 -1.59 -14.11
C ARG A 43 -12.13 -0.20 -14.01
N ARG A 44 -11.12 0.00 -13.14
CA ARG A 44 -10.37 1.27 -13.04
C ARG A 44 -9.57 1.52 -14.32
N TYR A 45 -8.87 0.49 -14.84
CA TYR A 45 -8.12 0.59 -16.09
C TYR A 45 -9.01 0.93 -17.27
N ALA A 46 -10.23 0.34 -17.34
CA ALA A 46 -11.22 0.69 -18.35
C ALA A 46 -11.69 2.17 -18.27
N ARG A 47 -11.54 2.84 -17.11
CA ARG A 47 -11.78 4.27 -16.93
C ARG A 47 -10.55 5.14 -17.19
N GLY A 48 -9.43 4.56 -17.65
CA GLY A 48 -8.20 5.25 -18.03
C GLY A 48 -7.15 5.38 -16.94
N GLU A 49 -7.31 4.71 -15.78
CA GLU A 49 -6.23 4.58 -14.81
C GLU A 49 -5.14 3.64 -15.35
N ARG A 50 -3.91 3.83 -14.90
CA ARG A 50 -2.78 2.97 -15.25
C ARG A 50 -2.12 2.46 -13.98
N GLN A 51 -1.73 1.19 -13.97
CA GLN A 51 -0.91 0.65 -12.88
C GLN A 51 0.48 1.29 -12.90
N VAL A 52 0.95 1.68 -11.73
CA VAL A 52 2.26 2.31 -11.52
C VAL A 52 3.08 1.59 -10.46
N GLY A 53 2.56 0.51 -9.90
CA GLY A 53 3.26 -0.24 -8.88
C GLY A 53 2.35 -1.15 -8.06
N ILE A 54 2.90 -1.60 -6.95
CA ILE A 54 2.19 -2.39 -5.94
C ILE A 54 2.54 -1.91 -4.53
N LYS A 55 1.68 -2.26 -3.58
CA LYS A 55 1.93 -2.13 -2.15
C LYS A 55 1.92 -3.47 -1.46
N MET A 56 2.73 -3.62 -0.42
CA MET A 56 2.80 -4.81 0.42
C MET A 56 2.05 -4.56 1.73
N GLY A 57 1.25 -5.51 2.18
CA GLY A 57 0.49 -5.43 3.42
C GLY A 57 0.83 -6.57 4.38
N PHE A 58 0.49 -6.39 5.68
CA PHE A 58 0.82 -7.33 6.77
C PHE A 58 2.31 -7.61 6.88
N THR A 59 3.14 -6.59 6.70
CA THR A 59 4.60 -6.66 6.71
C THR A 59 5.20 -6.63 8.12
N SER A 60 4.42 -6.97 9.14
CA SER A 60 4.92 -7.23 10.48
C SER A 60 4.40 -8.57 11.02
N ARG A 61 5.25 -9.27 11.76
CA ARG A 61 4.86 -10.54 12.37
C ARG A 61 3.68 -10.39 13.33
N GLU A 62 3.62 -9.28 14.03
CA GLU A 62 2.50 -8.96 14.95
C GLU A 62 1.18 -8.82 14.20
N LYS A 63 1.17 -8.08 13.08
CA LYS A 63 -0.03 -7.97 12.22
C LYS A 63 -0.45 -9.31 11.65
N MET A 64 0.49 -10.15 11.21
CA MET A 64 0.20 -11.50 10.74
C MET A 64 -0.46 -12.35 11.83
N VAL A 65 0.08 -12.35 13.05
CA VAL A 65 -0.49 -13.08 14.21
C VAL A 65 -1.88 -12.53 14.56
N GLN A 66 -2.04 -11.21 14.60
CA GLN A 66 -3.33 -10.57 14.90
C GLN A 66 -4.42 -10.95 13.90
N MET A 67 -4.07 -11.07 12.62
CA MET A 67 -4.99 -11.43 11.55
C MET A 67 -5.11 -12.94 11.34
N GLY A 68 -4.36 -13.75 12.09
CA GLY A 68 -4.37 -15.21 11.94
C GLY A 68 -3.84 -15.69 10.60
N VAL A 69 -2.91 -14.93 9.99
CA VAL A 69 -2.33 -15.24 8.68
C VAL A 69 -0.83 -15.56 8.81
N HIS A 70 -0.31 -16.26 7.81
CA HIS A 70 1.09 -16.70 7.80
C HIS A 70 1.91 -16.09 6.67
N ASP A 71 1.29 -15.21 5.87
CA ASP A 71 1.94 -14.53 4.75
C ASP A 71 1.45 -13.09 4.61
N MET A 72 2.15 -12.31 3.82
CA MET A 72 1.79 -10.95 3.43
C MET A 72 0.62 -10.96 2.45
N ILE A 73 0.06 -9.80 2.25
CA ILE A 73 -0.89 -9.51 1.16
C ILE A 73 -0.31 -8.40 0.29
N TRP A 74 -0.87 -8.20 -0.89
CA TRP A 74 -0.47 -7.13 -1.77
C TRP A 74 -1.67 -6.51 -2.49
N GLY A 75 -1.50 -5.26 -2.89
CA GLY A 75 -2.47 -4.50 -3.68
C GLY A 75 -1.78 -3.77 -4.82
N ARG A 76 -2.56 -3.32 -5.81
CA ARG A 76 -2.07 -2.59 -6.98
C ARG A 76 -2.21 -1.09 -6.77
N LEU A 77 -1.19 -0.34 -7.17
CA LEU A 77 -1.16 1.11 -7.16
C LEU A 77 -1.47 1.64 -8.56
N THR A 78 -2.34 2.65 -8.65
CA THR A 78 -2.63 3.33 -9.91
C THR A 78 -2.15 4.78 -9.90
N ASP A 79 -1.99 5.39 -11.06
CA ASP A 79 -1.59 6.78 -11.22
C ASP A 79 -2.59 7.76 -10.58
N ARG A 80 -3.86 7.37 -10.42
CA ARG A 80 -4.89 8.17 -9.73
C ARG A 80 -4.81 8.13 -8.21
N MET A 81 -4.02 7.23 -7.66
CA MET A 81 -3.76 7.14 -6.21
C MET A 81 -2.61 8.05 -5.76
N ILE A 82 -1.87 8.65 -6.70
CA ILE A 82 -0.75 9.54 -6.37
C ILE A 82 -1.28 10.83 -5.77
N VAL A 83 -0.83 11.15 -4.58
CA VAL A 83 -0.94 12.49 -3.97
C VAL A 83 0.46 13.11 -4.07
N GLU A 84 0.56 14.29 -4.69
CA GLU A 84 1.84 14.98 -4.83
C GLU A 84 2.43 15.34 -3.47
N ASP A 85 3.75 15.26 -3.33
CA ASP A 85 4.45 15.74 -2.14
C ASP A 85 4.23 17.25 -1.97
N GLY A 86 3.79 17.66 -0.77
CA GLY A 86 3.33 19.03 -0.50
C GLY A 86 1.92 19.34 -1.02
N GLY A 87 1.26 18.38 -1.69
CA GLY A 87 -0.07 18.54 -2.28
C GLY A 87 -1.23 18.38 -1.30
N THR A 88 -2.40 18.15 -1.83
CA THR A 88 -3.64 18.00 -1.05
C THR A 88 -4.43 16.78 -1.50
N THR A 89 -5.16 16.18 -0.55
CA THR A 89 -6.19 15.17 -0.85
C THR A 89 -7.49 15.52 -0.13
N SER A 90 -8.65 15.22 -0.76
CA SER A 90 -9.95 15.47 -0.14
C SER A 90 -10.35 14.27 0.72
N PHE A 91 -10.73 14.55 1.97
CA PHE A 91 -11.26 13.54 2.89
C PHE A 91 -12.50 12.84 2.33
N LYS A 92 -13.31 13.55 1.54
CA LYS A 92 -14.54 13.05 0.94
C LYS A 92 -14.35 11.96 -0.12
N THR A 93 -13.10 11.76 -0.57
CA THR A 93 -12.77 10.68 -1.53
C THR A 93 -12.55 9.32 -0.85
N TYR A 94 -12.56 9.30 0.48
CA TYR A 94 -12.32 8.11 1.29
C TYR A 94 -13.50 7.81 2.23
N VAL A 95 -13.50 6.59 2.76
CA VAL A 95 -14.50 6.12 3.74
C VAL A 95 -13.94 6.20 5.16
N HIS A 96 -12.80 5.56 5.41
CA HIS A 96 -12.11 5.48 6.70
C HIS A 96 -10.59 5.69 6.53
N PRO A 97 -10.13 6.82 5.97
CA PRO A 97 -8.73 6.96 5.61
C PRO A 97 -7.81 6.93 6.83
N ARG A 98 -6.74 6.17 6.69
CA ARG A 98 -5.62 6.12 7.63
C ARG A 98 -4.32 6.22 6.87
N ILE A 99 -3.24 6.55 7.57
CA ILE A 99 -1.89 6.58 6.98
C ILE A 99 -0.98 5.56 7.64
N GLU A 100 -0.09 5.01 6.84
CA GLU A 100 1.05 4.21 7.29
C GLU A 100 2.34 4.82 6.73
N PRO A 101 3.36 5.10 7.58
CA PRO A 101 4.68 5.49 7.09
C PRO A 101 5.40 4.29 6.50
N GLU A 102 6.03 4.49 5.35
CA GLU A 102 6.69 3.45 4.58
C GLU A 102 8.00 3.94 3.95
N ILE A 103 8.67 3.05 3.23
CA ILE A 103 9.60 3.42 2.17
C ILE A 103 9.10 2.86 0.84
N ALA A 104 9.38 3.59 -0.23
CA ALA A 104 9.09 3.18 -1.60
C ALA A 104 10.39 2.81 -2.32
N PHE A 105 10.33 1.74 -3.12
CA PHE A 105 11.36 1.37 -4.08
C PHE A 105 10.89 1.72 -5.49
N LEU A 106 11.72 2.39 -6.28
CA LEU A 106 11.52 2.59 -7.72
C LEU A 106 12.31 1.52 -8.47
N LEU A 107 11.65 0.80 -9.38
CA LEU A 107 12.31 -0.25 -10.15
C LEU A 107 12.91 0.29 -11.46
N LYS A 108 14.16 -0.09 -11.76
CA LYS A 108 14.84 0.19 -13.05
C LYS A 108 14.80 -0.98 -14.03
N ARG A 109 14.39 -2.15 -13.58
CA ARG A 109 14.20 -3.36 -14.41
C ARG A 109 13.12 -4.24 -13.84
N GLU A 110 12.64 -5.15 -14.66
CA GLU A 110 11.67 -6.16 -14.26
C GLU A 110 12.12 -6.94 -13.02
N LEU A 111 11.17 -7.21 -12.13
CA LEU A 111 11.39 -7.99 -10.93
C LEU A 111 10.27 -9.04 -10.77
N VAL A 112 10.65 -10.32 -10.82
CA VAL A 112 9.71 -11.44 -10.73
C VAL A 112 10.40 -12.72 -10.28
N GLY A 113 9.69 -13.59 -9.58
CA GLY A 113 10.16 -14.94 -9.22
C GLY A 113 10.86 -15.04 -7.88
N THR A 114 11.57 -16.14 -7.70
CA THR A 114 12.38 -16.38 -6.50
C THR A 114 13.73 -15.68 -6.65
N VAL A 115 13.91 -14.61 -5.89
CA VAL A 115 15.12 -13.78 -5.94
C VAL A 115 15.80 -13.68 -4.57
N THR A 116 17.10 -13.49 -4.57
CA THR A 116 17.85 -13.13 -3.36
C THR A 116 17.67 -11.63 -3.06
N PRO A 117 17.93 -11.17 -1.81
CA PRO A 117 17.90 -9.74 -1.49
C PRO A 117 18.81 -8.90 -2.40
N LEU A 118 19.99 -9.37 -2.77
CA LEU A 118 20.89 -8.66 -3.69
C LEU A 118 20.33 -8.57 -5.11
N GLN A 119 19.67 -9.62 -5.61
CA GLN A 119 19.00 -9.58 -6.91
C GLN A 119 17.84 -8.60 -6.89
N ALA A 120 17.02 -8.60 -5.82
CA ALA A 120 15.94 -7.64 -5.64
C ALA A 120 16.49 -6.21 -5.58
N LEU A 121 17.50 -5.93 -4.75
CA LEU A 121 18.13 -4.61 -4.65
C LEU A 121 18.72 -4.17 -5.99
N SER A 122 19.31 -5.07 -6.75
CA SER A 122 19.88 -4.75 -8.06
C SER A 122 18.84 -4.31 -9.10
N ALA A 123 17.55 -4.57 -8.86
CA ALA A 123 16.44 -4.07 -9.68
C ALA A 123 15.98 -2.67 -9.27
N VAL A 124 16.43 -2.14 -8.13
CA VAL A 124 16.03 -0.84 -7.60
C VAL A 124 16.87 0.27 -8.22
N GLU A 125 16.22 1.32 -8.71
CA GLU A 125 16.82 2.58 -9.15
C GLU A 125 17.04 3.52 -8.00
N ALA A 126 16.01 3.67 -7.13
CA ALA A 126 16.01 4.62 -6.04
C ALA A 126 15.10 4.16 -4.89
N VAL A 127 15.33 4.73 -3.70
CA VAL A 127 14.49 4.57 -2.52
C VAL A 127 14.02 5.94 -2.04
N ALA A 128 12.82 6.01 -1.44
CA ALA A 128 12.26 7.26 -0.94
C ALA A 128 11.48 7.05 0.35
N PRO A 129 11.38 8.09 1.21
CA PRO A 129 10.37 8.11 2.25
C PRO A 129 8.99 8.17 1.61
N ALA A 130 8.02 7.46 2.16
CA ALA A 130 6.69 7.42 1.61
C ALA A 130 5.62 7.31 2.70
N VAL A 131 4.39 7.66 2.34
CA VAL A 131 3.20 7.44 3.15
C VAL A 131 2.18 6.74 2.29
N GLU A 132 1.63 5.62 2.77
CA GLU A 132 0.44 5.03 2.17
C GLU A 132 -0.82 5.59 2.85
N LEU A 133 -1.83 5.91 2.04
CA LEU A 133 -3.18 6.18 2.49
C LEU A 133 -3.99 4.90 2.29
N ILE A 134 -4.22 4.19 3.37
CA ILE A 134 -5.10 3.04 3.38
C ILE A 134 -6.54 3.48 3.68
N ASP A 135 -7.50 2.82 3.04
CA ASP A 135 -8.93 3.08 3.27
C ASP A 135 -9.71 1.78 3.15
N SER A 136 -10.39 1.38 4.21
CA SER A 136 -11.29 0.23 4.14
C SER A 136 -12.68 0.70 3.77
N ARG A 137 -13.24 0.10 2.71
CA ARG A 137 -14.63 0.36 2.31
C ARG A 137 -15.65 -0.42 3.15
N TYR A 138 -15.19 -1.28 4.07
CA TYR A 138 -16.09 -2.04 4.94
C TYR A 138 -16.49 -1.28 6.20
N GLN A 139 -17.75 -1.43 6.59
CA GLN A 139 -18.35 -0.75 7.74
C GLN A 139 -17.52 -0.90 9.02
N ALA A 140 -17.37 0.23 9.71
CA ALA A 140 -16.63 0.32 10.97
C ALA A 140 -15.17 -0.16 10.88
N PHE A 141 -14.56 -0.13 9.69
CA PHE A 141 -13.20 -0.64 9.45
C PHE A 141 -13.00 -2.12 9.84
N LYS A 142 -14.08 -2.93 9.71
CA LYS A 142 -14.06 -4.36 10.05
C LYS A 142 -14.10 -5.20 8.80
N PHE A 143 -13.14 -6.11 8.68
CA PHE A 143 -12.96 -6.95 7.50
C PHE A 143 -12.26 -8.26 7.85
N SER A 144 -12.52 -9.30 7.08
CA SER A 144 -11.77 -10.55 7.08
C SER A 144 -10.52 -10.41 6.18
N LEU A 145 -9.67 -11.44 6.15
CA LEU A 145 -8.54 -11.50 5.22
C LEU A 145 -9.01 -11.42 3.77
N THR A 146 -10.05 -12.15 3.41
CA THR A 146 -10.56 -12.17 2.04
C THR A 146 -11.23 -10.85 1.67
N ASP A 147 -11.88 -10.18 2.61
CA ASP A 147 -12.43 -8.84 2.39
C ASP A 147 -11.34 -7.83 2.05
N VAL A 148 -10.29 -7.73 2.89
CA VAL A 148 -9.24 -6.73 2.68
C VAL A 148 -8.49 -6.96 1.37
N VAL A 149 -8.24 -8.21 1.00
CA VAL A 149 -7.59 -8.54 -0.28
C VAL A 149 -8.50 -8.19 -1.46
N ALA A 150 -9.79 -8.53 -1.40
CA ALA A 150 -10.76 -8.16 -2.44
C ALA A 150 -10.86 -6.64 -2.63
N ASP A 151 -10.69 -5.87 -1.54
CA ASP A 151 -10.67 -4.41 -1.49
C ASP A 151 -9.28 -3.80 -1.74
N ASN A 152 -8.54 -4.40 -2.69
CA ASN A 152 -7.20 -3.97 -3.10
C ASN A 152 -6.22 -3.81 -1.93
N SER A 153 -6.31 -4.68 -0.93
CA SER A 153 -5.53 -4.62 0.31
C SER A 153 -5.60 -3.24 0.99
N SER A 154 -6.77 -2.60 0.96
CA SER A 154 -7.07 -1.25 1.45
C SER A 154 -6.30 -0.12 0.77
N SER A 155 -5.58 -0.37 -0.33
CA SER A 155 -4.81 0.65 -1.02
C SER A 155 -5.72 1.73 -1.63
N SER A 156 -5.43 3.01 -1.34
CA SER A 156 -6.31 4.10 -1.76
C SER A 156 -5.55 5.36 -2.19
N GLY A 157 -4.36 5.59 -1.65
CA GLY A 157 -3.51 6.69 -2.05
C GLY A 157 -2.08 6.49 -1.55
N PHE A 158 -1.15 7.28 -2.08
CA PHE A 158 0.22 7.32 -1.58
C PHE A 158 0.92 8.62 -1.93
N VAL A 159 1.88 8.99 -1.08
CA VAL A 159 2.79 10.13 -1.27
C VAL A 159 4.21 9.58 -1.28
N VAL A 160 5.04 10.05 -2.20
CA VAL A 160 6.46 9.68 -2.26
C VAL A 160 7.27 10.96 -2.18
N GLY A 161 8.21 11.00 -1.26
CA GLY A 161 9.15 12.11 -1.09
C GLY A 161 10.37 12.02 -2.01
N PRO A 162 11.48 12.68 -1.65
CA PRO A 162 12.67 12.74 -2.51
C PRO A 162 13.30 11.37 -2.71
N TRP A 163 13.69 11.09 -3.95
CA TRP A 163 14.41 9.89 -4.31
C TRP A 163 15.88 9.94 -3.88
N ASN A 164 16.38 8.84 -3.31
CA ASN A 164 17.75 8.67 -2.84
C ASN A 164 18.40 7.47 -3.53
N SER A 165 19.75 7.42 -3.51
CA SER A 165 20.48 6.25 -3.99
C SER A 165 20.06 4.98 -3.26
N PRO A 166 19.91 3.84 -3.95
CA PRO A 166 19.64 2.56 -3.30
C PRO A 166 20.82 2.02 -2.47
N ASP A 167 21.99 2.69 -2.53
CA ASP A 167 23.18 2.35 -1.74
C ASP A 167 23.11 2.88 -0.29
N VAL A 168 22.13 3.73 0.01
CA VAL A 168 21.92 4.20 1.39
C VAL A 168 21.49 3.01 2.28
N ASP A 169 22.02 2.94 3.50
CA ASP A 169 21.56 1.93 4.45
C ASP A 169 20.18 2.32 4.99
N PHE A 170 19.15 1.64 4.51
CA PHE A 170 17.76 1.79 4.95
C PHE A 170 17.30 0.64 5.86
N SER A 171 18.20 -0.15 6.43
CA SER A 171 17.86 -1.33 7.23
C SER A 171 17.16 -0.99 8.55
N ASN A 172 17.56 0.13 9.19
CA ASN A 172 17.03 0.55 10.49
C ASN A 172 17.07 2.09 10.63
N LEU A 173 16.33 2.78 9.80
CA LEU A 173 16.19 4.23 9.88
C LEU A 173 14.99 4.62 10.76
N GLY A 174 15.18 5.64 11.60
CA GLY A 174 14.09 6.22 12.38
C GLY A 174 13.04 6.88 11.49
N ILE A 175 11.79 6.75 11.86
CA ILE A 175 10.63 7.35 11.18
C ILE A 175 9.82 8.14 12.19
N VAL A 176 9.43 9.36 11.83
CA VAL A 176 8.52 10.20 12.61
C VAL A 176 7.40 10.69 11.69
N VAL A 177 6.16 10.49 12.11
CA VAL A 177 5.01 11.13 11.48
C VAL A 177 4.45 12.20 12.41
N SER A 178 4.20 13.37 11.86
CA SER A 178 3.62 14.49 12.57
C SER A 178 2.32 14.95 11.95
N PHE A 179 1.35 15.32 12.79
CA PHE A 179 0.12 16.01 12.40
C PHE A 179 0.20 17.46 12.89
N ASN A 180 0.12 18.42 11.97
CA ASN A 180 0.19 19.85 12.26
C ASN A 180 1.44 20.19 13.14
N GLY A 181 2.58 19.55 12.83
CA GLY A 181 3.84 19.75 13.54
C GLY A 181 3.97 18.99 14.87
N SER A 182 2.97 18.24 15.31
CA SER A 182 3.03 17.42 16.53
C SER A 182 3.27 15.95 16.17
N PRO A 183 4.34 15.30 16.69
CA PRO A 183 4.58 13.88 16.46
C PRO A 183 3.43 13.00 16.95
N VAL A 184 2.97 12.11 16.09
CA VAL A 184 1.88 11.15 16.40
C VAL A 184 2.30 9.69 16.26
N LEU A 185 3.27 9.41 15.37
CA LEU A 185 3.84 8.08 15.20
C LEU A 185 5.36 8.15 15.22
N VAL A 186 5.96 7.17 15.84
CA VAL A 186 7.40 6.91 15.78
C VAL A 186 7.61 5.45 15.41
N GLY A 187 8.47 5.20 14.45
CA GLY A 187 8.74 3.87 13.94
C GLY A 187 10.16 3.71 13.44
N SER A 188 10.40 2.59 12.81
CA SER A 188 11.68 2.28 12.15
C SER A 188 11.44 1.45 10.91
N THR A 189 12.26 1.64 9.88
CA THR A 189 12.26 0.79 8.69
C THR A 189 12.48 -0.68 9.03
N ALA A 190 13.17 -1.00 10.13
CA ALA A 190 13.33 -2.38 10.62
C ALA A 190 12.00 -3.05 11.02
N ALA A 191 10.94 -2.29 11.31
CA ALA A 191 9.62 -2.85 11.60
C ALA A 191 9.02 -3.58 10.38
N ILE A 192 9.48 -3.22 9.17
CA ILE A 192 9.08 -3.88 7.93
C ILE A 192 9.85 -5.20 7.81
N LEU A 193 9.29 -6.30 8.34
CA LEU A 193 9.86 -7.66 8.30
C LEU A 193 11.30 -7.79 8.85
N GLY A 194 11.76 -6.86 9.68
CA GLY A 194 13.14 -6.77 10.16
C GLY A 194 14.12 -6.16 9.15
N HIS A 195 13.73 -6.02 7.89
CA HIS A 195 14.48 -5.33 6.83
C HIS A 195 13.58 -5.13 5.60
N PRO A 196 13.41 -3.91 5.05
CA PRO A 196 12.50 -3.64 3.93
C PRO A 196 12.76 -4.47 2.65
N LEU A 197 14.00 -4.87 2.37
CA LEU A 197 14.29 -5.74 1.22
C LEU A 197 13.56 -7.09 1.28
N ARG A 198 13.17 -7.57 2.45
CA ARG A 198 12.37 -8.80 2.56
C ARG A 198 10.99 -8.62 1.94
N SER A 199 10.43 -7.43 2.06
CA SER A 199 9.17 -7.08 1.41
C SER A 199 9.32 -7.07 -0.11
N LEU A 200 10.42 -6.51 -0.63
CA LEU A 200 10.70 -6.49 -2.06
C LEU A 200 10.93 -7.90 -2.63
N VAL A 201 11.62 -8.78 -1.89
CA VAL A 201 11.77 -10.21 -2.26
C VAL A 201 10.41 -10.91 -2.32
N ALA A 202 9.54 -10.63 -1.35
CA ALA A 202 8.19 -11.19 -1.36
C ALA A 202 7.33 -10.64 -2.50
N ALA A 203 7.48 -9.36 -2.83
CA ALA A 203 6.82 -8.74 -3.98
C ALA A 203 7.16 -9.46 -5.29
N ALA A 204 8.45 -9.83 -5.50
CA ALA A 204 8.87 -10.61 -6.65
C ALA A 204 8.22 -12.01 -6.71
N ARG A 205 8.04 -12.66 -5.56
CA ARG A 205 7.35 -13.96 -5.47
C ARG A 205 5.87 -13.81 -5.81
N PHE A 206 5.17 -12.83 -5.22
CA PHE A 206 3.75 -12.60 -5.52
C PHE A 206 3.52 -12.23 -6.99
N ALA A 207 4.42 -11.46 -7.59
CA ALA A 207 4.40 -11.15 -9.01
C ALA A 207 4.46 -12.42 -9.89
N ALA A 208 5.31 -13.39 -9.50
CA ALA A 208 5.37 -14.68 -10.20
C ALA A 208 4.11 -15.54 -10.00
N GLU A 209 3.61 -15.61 -8.76
CA GLU A 209 2.39 -16.35 -8.43
C GLU A 209 1.15 -15.80 -9.15
N ALA A 210 1.13 -14.48 -9.40
CA ALA A 210 0.06 -13.80 -10.12
C ALA A 210 0.25 -13.78 -11.66
N GLU A 211 1.42 -14.23 -12.15
CA GLU A 211 1.82 -14.09 -13.56
C GLU A 211 1.81 -12.60 -14.02
N GLU A 212 2.17 -11.68 -13.11
CA GLU A 212 2.21 -10.23 -13.33
C GLU A 212 3.58 -9.68 -12.90
N PRO A 213 4.63 -9.74 -13.75
CA PRO A 213 5.93 -9.19 -13.44
C PRO A 213 5.86 -7.71 -13.05
N LEU A 214 6.70 -7.31 -12.09
CA LEU A 214 6.83 -5.89 -11.72
C LEU A 214 7.68 -5.18 -12.78
N GLU A 215 7.12 -4.17 -13.39
CA GLU A 215 7.70 -3.48 -14.54
C GLU A 215 8.74 -2.41 -14.14
N PRO A 216 9.72 -2.10 -15.01
CA PRO A 216 10.58 -0.93 -14.84
C PRO A 216 9.75 0.36 -14.75
N GLY A 217 10.13 1.27 -13.83
CA GLY A 217 9.40 2.49 -13.53
C GLY A 217 8.25 2.32 -12.55
N TRP A 218 7.91 1.08 -12.15
CA TRP A 218 6.93 0.86 -11.11
C TRP A 218 7.50 1.07 -9.71
N LEU A 219 6.59 1.39 -8.80
CA LEU A 219 6.85 1.53 -7.37
C LEU A 219 6.52 0.24 -6.62
N VAL A 220 7.30 -0.06 -5.59
CA VAL A 220 6.94 -1.05 -4.57
C VAL A 220 6.93 -0.36 -3.22
N MET A 221 5.72 -0.17 -2.65
CA MET A 221 5.56 0.28 -1.28
C MET A 221 5.85 -0.89 -0.35
N ALA A 222 6.78 -0.71 0.58
CA ALA A 222 7.38 -1.82 1.34
C ALA A 222 6.48 -2.35 2.48
N GLY A 223 5.42 -1.63 2.83
CA GLY A 223 4.53 -1.91 3.94
C GLY A 223 4.78 -1.03 5.16
N GLY A 224 3.78 -0.94 6.02
CA GLY A 224 3.78 -0.02 7.15
C GLY A 224 4.89 -0.29 8.17
N ALA A 225 5.67 0.75 8.49
CA ALA A 225 6.71 0.74 9.51
C ALA A 225 6.18 1.04 10.94
N SER A 226 4.87 1.24 11.07
CA SER A 226 4.15 1.42 12.34
C SER A 226 2.70 0.96 12.20
N HIS A 227 1.88 1.18 13.24
CA HIS A 227 0.42 1.07 13.09
C HIS A 227 -0.14 2.22 12.23
N ALA A 228 -1.35 2.02 11.71
CA ALA A 228 -2.03 3.03 10.90
C ALA A 228 -2.72 4.08 11.78
N GLU A 229 -2.55 5.38 11.44
CA GLU A 229 -3.16 6.50 12.16
C GLU A 229 -4.28 7.13 11.33
N ALA A 230 -5.41 7.44 11.98
CA ALA A 230 -6.60 7.96 11.31
C ALA A 230 -6.43 9.39 10.82
N LEU A 231 -6.87 9.67 9.60
CA LEU A 231 -6.92 11.01 9.03
C LEU A 231 -8.23 11.75 9.41
N LYS A 232 -8.13 13.07 9.40
CA LYS A 232 -9.27 13.99 9.57
C LYS A 232 -9.07 15.21 8.66
N PRO A 233 -10.14 15.89 8.24
CA PRO A 233 -10.03 17.17 7.54
C PRO A 233 -9.24 18.20 8.37
N GLY A 234 -8.46 19.03 7.69
CA GLY A 234 -7.64 20.08 8.31
C GLY A 234 -6.28 19.62 8.83
N LEU A 235 -5.91 18.35 8.64
CA LEU A 235 -4.56 17.86 8.99
C LEU A 235 -3.55 18.22 7.90
N TYR A 236 -2.39 18.71 8.33
CA TYR A 236 -1.14 18.66 7.58
C TYR A 236 -0.33 17.48 8.10
N VAL A 237 -0.05 16.53 7.23
CA VAL A 237 0.68 15.31 7.52
C VAL A 237 2.11 15.45 7.01
N GLU A 238 3.09 15.18 7.85
CA GLU A 238 4.50 15.09 7.47
C GLU A 238 5.07 13.76 7.95
N CYS A 239 5.78 13.06 7.09
CA CYS A 239 6.53 11.85 7.41
C CYS A 239 7.99 12.08 7.12
N GLU A 240 8.83 12.02 8.14
CA GLU A 240 10.28 12.11 8.04
C GLU A 240 10.91 10.73 8.25
N VAL A 241 11.77 10.33 7.31
CA VAL A 241 12.59 9.13 7.43
C VAL A 241 14.05 9.55 7.48
N GLN A 242 14.72 9.15 8.54
CA GLN A 242 16.14 9.46 8.76
C GLN A 242 16.97 9.18 7.51
N ASN A 243 17.83 10.11 7.10
CA ASN A 243 18.73 10.04 5.95
C ASN A 243 18.05 9.93 4.57
N LEU A 244 16.72 9.75 4.48
CA LEU A 244 15.99 9.72 3.21
C LEU A 244 15.25 11.03 2.94
N GLY A 245 15.00 11.85 3.96
CA GLY A 245 14.22 13.07 3.85
C GLY A 245 12.78 12.89 4.31
N ARG A 246 11.88 13.71 3.77
CA ARG A 246 10.48 13.76 4.21
C ARG A 246 9.53 13.90 3.04
N CYS A 247 8.29 13.50 3.26
CA CYS A 247 7.15 13.79 2.39
C CYS A 247 5.98 14.32 3.22
N SER A 248 5.08 15.05 2.58
CA SER A 248 4.00 15.72 3.27
C SER A 248 2.78 15.90 2.37
N PHE A 249 1.62 16.12 2.98
CA PHE A 249 0.38 16.50 2.28
C PHE A 249 -0.63 17.08 3.25
N SER A 250 -1.64 17.78 2.71
CA SER A 250 -2.76 18.29 3.48
C SER A 250 -4.04 17.53 3.19
N VAL A 251 -4.85 17.32 4.22
CA VAL A 251 -6.19 16.71 4.11
C VAL A 251 -7.22 17.83 4.16
N VAL A 252 -7.93 18.05 3.05
CA VAL A 252 -9.01 19.05 2.96
C VAL A 252 -10.38 18.38 3.07
N GLU A 253 -11.45 19.19 3.23
CA GLU A 253 -12.85 18.75 3.32
C GLU A 253 -13.29 17.87 2.13
#